data_701e8cf17c412c0599b8efc9e72c4ac1
#
_entry.id   701e8cf17c412c0599b8efc9e72c4ac1
#
_cell.length_a   1.000
_cell.length_b   1.000
_cell.length_c   1.000
_cell.angle_alpha   90.00
_cell.angle_beta   90.00
_cell.angle_gamma   90.00
#
_symmetry.space_group_name_H-M   'P 1'
#
loop_
_entity.id
_entity.type
_entity.pdbx_description
1 polymer ?
#
loop_
_entity_poly.entity_id
_entity_poly.type
_entity_poly.pdbx_seq_one_letter_code
_entity_poly.pdbx_strand_id
1 'polypeptide(L)'
;DGQPSEFCDLYATLIRKERFSDRFNGKRIAINRIPEVTLMLVILNILIQCIVAVGEIGGKESALMNMMVLQIGKFVQKPEWWRLVTSVFLHFGWDHLFNNMLVLLYLGALAERCLGKWRFLGVYLISGIGANAASVWWYVHQGDLLVATAGASGAIFGIAGLLLCIVLLSKGHFEEITLRQLIFMMFFTLYHGFAESGVNNCAHIVGAIIGFVCGIIIFCQMKKNRAEGR
;
A
#
# COMPACT_ATOMS: atom_id res chain seq x y z
N ASP A 1 20.95 -15.21 -26.62
CA ASP A 1 20.30 -13.88 -26.52
C ASP A 1 18.84 -14.05 -26.13
N GLY A 2 18.62 -14.50 -24.90
CA GLY A 2 17.29 -14.62 -24.28
C GLY A 2 16.78 -13.24 -23.88
N GLN A 3 15.88 -12.78 -24.63
CA GLN A 3 15.44 -11.40 -24.78
C GLN A 3 14.72 -10.86 -23.52
N PRO A 4 15.23 -9.86 -22.81
CA PRO A 4 14.46 -9.10 -21.82
C PRO A 4 13.18 -8.49 -22.42
N SER A 5 13.15 -8.27 -23.73
CA SER A 5 12.01 -7.75 -24.48
C SER A 5 10.79 -8.68 -24.49
N GLU A 6 10.98 -10.00 -24.63
CA GLU A 6 9.86 -10.96 -24.64
C GLU A 6 9.19 -11.09 -23.27
N PHE A 7 9.97 -10.95 -22.21
CA PHE A 7 9.46 -11.03 -20.84
C PHE A 7 8.57 -9.82 -20.48
N CYS A 8 9.00 -8.62 -20.86
CA CYS A 8 8.23 -7.40 -20.65
C CYS A 8 6.97 -7.35 -21.52
N ASP A 9 7.08 -7.81 -22.78
CA ASP A 9 5.94 -7.88 -23.71
C ASP A 9 4.93 -8.94 -23.26
N LEU A 10 5.39 -10.04 -22.68
CA LEU A 10 4.55 -11.08 -22.10
C LEU A 10 3.73 -10.54 -20.92
N TYR A 11 4.35 -9.78 -19.99
CA TYR A 11 3.66 -9.23 -18.84
C TYR A 11 2.69 -8.11 -19.23
N ALA A 12 3.12 -7.19 -20.08
CA ALA A 12 2.24 -6.15 -20.63
C ALA A 12 1.08 -6.76 -21.43
N THR A 13 1.34 -7.86 -22.17
CA THR A 13 0.31 -8.58 -22.91
C THR A 13 -0.62 -9.37 -21.98
N LEU A 14 -0.09 -9.96 -20.90
CA LEU A 14 -0.90 -10.66 -19.88
C LEU A 14 -1.85 -9.70 -19.16
N ILE A 15 -1.32 -8.58 -18.64
CA ILE A 15 -2.14 -7.57 -17.97
C ILE A 15 -3.12 -6.93 -18.96
N ARG A 16 -2.69 -6.66 -20.18
CA ARG A 16 -3.53 -6.06 -21.22
C ARG A 16 -4.58 -7.03 -21.75
N LYS A 17 -4.23 -8.31 -21.99
CA LYS A 17 -5.13 -9.28 -22.61
C LYS A 17 -6.17 -9.85 -21.66
N GLU A 18 -5.83 -10.13 -20.39
CA GLU A 18 -6.81 -10.62 -19.41
C GLU A 18 -7.84 -9.56 -18.99
N ARG A 19 -7.53 -8.27 -19.12
CA ARG A 19 -8.43 -7.18 -18.74
C ARG A 19 -9.01 -6.39 -19.90
N PHE A 20 -8.29 -6.32 -21.00
CA PHE A 20 -8.73 -5.52 -22.15
C PHE A 20 -9.46 -6.34 -23.21
N SER A 21 -9.13 -7.61 -23.44
CA SER A 21 -9.83 -8.37 -24.50
C SER A 21 -11.27 -8.71 -24.12
N ASP A 22 -11.54 -9.01 -22.85
CA ASP A 22 -12.90 -9.36 -22.39
C ASP A 22 -13.80 -8.14 -22.11
N ARG A 23 -13.21 -6.95 -21.99
CA ARG A 23 -13.95 -5.70 -21.75
C ARG A 23 -14.10 -4.82 -22.97
N PHE A 24 -13.31 -5.05 -24.03
CA PHE A 24 -13.35 -4.22 -25.25
C PHE A 24 -14.41 -4.65 -26.29
N ASN A 25 -15.18 -5.69 -26.04
CA ASN A 25 -16.36 -5.95 -26.85
C ASN A 25 -17.46 -4.91 -26.55
N GLY A 26 -17.19 -3.66 -26.88
CA GLY A 26 -18.23 -2.63 -27.05
C GLY A 26 -18.64 -1.84 -25.82
N LYS A 27 -18.05 -2.03 -24.63
CA LYS A 27 -18.29 -1.13 -23.47
C LYS A 27 -17.03 -0.34 -23.15
N ARG A 28 -17.06 0.96 -23.43
CA ARG A 28 -16.10 1.91 -22.85
C ARG A 28 -16.04 1.64 -21.36
N ILE A 29 -14.87 1.23 -20.86
CA ILE A 29 -14.63 1.16 -19.42
C ILE A 29 -14.87 2.58 -18.91
N ALA A 30 -15.86 2.74 -18.05
CA ALA A 30 -16.04 4.00 -17.37
C ALA A 30 -14.80 4.21 -16.49
N ILE A 31 -13.80 4.93 -17.01
CA ILE A 31 -12.60 5.40 -16.30
C ILE A 31 -13.00 6.17 -15.03
N ASN A 32 -14.25 6.58 -14.93
CA ASN A 32 -14.82 7.43 -13.90
C ASN A 32 -15.27 6.71 -12.62
N ARG A 33 -15.09 5.40 -12.47
CA ARG A 33 -15.45 4.73 -11.20
C ARG A 33 -14.19 4.32 -10.45
N ILE A 34 -14.08 4.80 -9.21
CA ILE A 34 -13.08 4.31 -8.26
C ILE A 34 -13.39 2.83 -7.98
N PRO A 35 -12.39 1.92 -8.06
CA PRO A 35 -12.60 0.51 -7.79
C PRO A 35 -13.09 0.27 -6.36
N GLU A 36 -13.85 -0.80 -6.18
CA GLU A 36 -14.63 -1.05 -4.96
C GLU A 36 -13.80 -1.16 -3.70
N VAL A 37 -12.68 -1.91 -3.74
CA VAL A 37 -11.85 -2.13 -2.54
C VAL A 37 -11.07 -0.87 -2.18
N THR A 38 -10.57 -0.15 -3.17
CA THR A 38 -9.94 1.16 -2.93
C THR A 38 -10.89 2.12 -2.25
N LEU A 39 -12.13 2.24 -2.75
CA LEU A 39 -13.15 3.10 -2.16
C LEU A 39 -13.52 2.62 -0.74
N MET A 40 -13.69 1.32 -0.54
CA MET A 40 -13.97 0.73 0.78
C MET A 40 -12.87 1.05 1.78
N LEU A 41 -11.59 0.91 1.41
CA LEU A 41 -10.46 1.24 2.27
C LEU A 41 -10.44 2.72 2.63
N VAL A 42 -10.69 3.61 1.68
CA VAL A 42 -10.76 5.06 1.93
C VAL A 42 -11.90 5.39 2.90
N ILE A 43 -13.10 4.88 2.66
CA ILE A 43 -14.26 5.10 3.54
C ILE A 43 -13.98 4.57 4.95
N LEU A 44 -13.40 3.36 5.07
CA LEU A 44 -13.06 2.77 6.36
C LEU A 44 -12.09 3.65 7.16
N ASN A 45 -11.02 4.15 6.53
CA ASN A 45 -10.05 5.04 7.19
C ASN A 45 -10.71 6.35 7.64
N ILE A 46 -11.57 6.96 6.81
CA ILE A 46 -12.31 8.17 7.16
C ILE A 46 -13.25 7.92 8.35
N LEU A 47 -14.00 6.81 8.33
CA LEU A 47 -14.92 6.48 9.42
C LEU A 47 -14.19 6.27 10.74
N ILE A 48 -13.04 5.56 10.73
CA ILE A 48 -12.21 5.38 11.92
C ILE A 48 -11.74 6.73 12.45
N GLN A 49 -11.26 7.62 11.58
CA GLN A 49 -10.82 8.96 11.98
C GLN A 49 -11.95 9.81 12.55
N CYS A 50 -13.16 9.73 11.98
CA CYS A 50 -14.33 10.41 12.54
C CYS A 50 -14.65 9.91 13.96
N ILE A 51 -14.61 8.59 14.20
CA ILE A 51 -14.87 8.01 15.53
C ILE A 51 -13.78 8.46 16.52
N VAL A 52 -12.50 8.46 16.09
CA VAL A 52 -11.39 8.94 16.91
C VAL A 52 -11.61 10.42 17.29
N ALA A 53 -11.91 11.27 16.31
CA ALA A 53 -12.12 12.71 16.54
C ALA A 53 -13.30 12.98 17.47
N VAL A 54 -14.40 12.22 17.36
CA VAL A 54 -15.53 12.31 18.31
C VAL A 54 -15.10 11.91 19.72
N GLY A 55 -14.25 10.87 19.85
CA GLY A 55 -13.72 10.41 21.13
C GLY A 55 -12.79 11.43 21.81
N GLU A 56 -12.19 12.34 21.04
CA GLU A 56 -11.28 13.39 21.52
C GLU A 56 -12.00 14.69 21.94
N ILE A 57 -13.32 14.76 21.75
CA ILE A 57 -14.11 15.93 22.17
C ILE A 57 -13.97 16.16 23.69
N GLY A 58 -13.69 17.40 24.06
CA GLY A 58 -13.48 17.78 25.45
C GLY A 58 -12.06 17.51 25.99
N GLY A 59 -11.09 17.31 25.10
CA GLY A 59 -9.66 17.11 25.46
C GLY A 59 -9.36 15.74 26.06
N LYS A 60 -10.22 14.75 25.85
CA LYS A 60 -10.01 13.36 26.28
C LYS A 60 -9.23 12.60 25.22
N GLU A 61 -8.44 11.63 25.65
CA GLU A 61 -7.85 10.66 24.72
C GLU A 61 -8.94 9.72 24.16
N SER A 62 -8.95 9.51 22.84
CA SER A 62 -9.87 8.57 22.22
C SER A 62 -9.57 7.13 22.65
N ALA A 63 -10.57 6.45 23.20
CA ALA A 63 -10.46 5.03 23.55
C ALA A 63 -10.13 4.17 22.32
N LEU A 64 -10.68 4.52 21.16
CA LEU A 64 -10.40 3.83 19.90
C LEU A 64 -8.95 4.04 19.47
N MET A 65 -8.40 5.27 19.58
CA MET A 65 -6.99 5.57 19.33
C MET A 65 -6.10 4.66 20.18
N ASN A 66 -6.33 4.65 21.51
CA ASN A 66 -5.55 3.84 22.44
C ASN A 66 -5.63 2.33 22.18
N MET A 67 -6.76 1.84 21.69
CA MET A 67 -6.95 0.42 21.36
C MET A 67 -6.27 0.02 20.05
N MET A 68 -6.23 0.90 19.06
CA MET A 68 -5.77 0.59 17.71
C MET A 68 -4.31 0.94 17.44
N VAL A 69 -3.76 1.97 18.11
CA VAL A 69 -2.39 2.46 17.87
C VAL A 69 -1.34 1.42 18.25
N LEU A 70 -0.30 1.27 17.44
CA LEU A 70 0.83 0.39 17.72
C LEU A 70 1.87 1.17 18.54
N GLN A 71 1.83 1.03 19.86
CA GLN A 71 2.84 1.57 20.78
C GLN A 71 3.93 0.54 20.99
N ILE A 72 5.16 0.86 20.60
CA ILE A 72 6.28 -0.11 20.57
C ILE A 72 6.53 -0.70 21.96
N GLY A 73 6.67 0.12 23.00
CA GLY A 73 6.95 -0.36 24.36
C GLY A 73 5.84 -1.22 24.94
N LYS A 74 4.57 -0.88 24.71
CA LYS A 74 3.45 -1.71 25.14
C LYS A 74 3.41 -3.04 24.41
N PHE A 75 3.65 -3.02 23.09
CA PHE A 75 3.68 -4.23 22.27
C PHE A 75 4.77 -5.20 22.69
N VAL A 76 5.96 -4.72 23.06
CA VAL A 76 7.06 -5.56 23.55
C VAL A 76 6.75 -6.18 24.90
N GLN A 77 6.13 -5.42 25.81
CA GLN A 77 5.76 -5.92 27.15
C GLN A 77 4.62 -6.96 27.07
N LYS A 78 3.61 -6.67 26.27
CA LYS A 78 2.46 -7.54 26.04
C LYS A 78 2.05 -7.48 24.57
N PRO A 79 2.45 -8.48 23.75
CA PRO A 79 2.17 -8.48 22.32
C PRO A 79 0.67 -8.53 22.02
N GLU A 80 0.12 -7.43 21.60
CA GLU A 80 -1.26 -7.28 21.14
C GLU A 80 -1.26 -7.28 19.60
N TRP A 81 -1.18 -8.48 19.01
CA TRP A 81 -0.94 -8.72 17.58
C TRP A 81 -1.93 -8.03 16.64
N TRP A 82 -3.17 -7.81 17.08
CA TRP A 82 -4.16 -7.07 16.30
C TRP A 82 -3.72 -5.64 15.98
N ARG A 83 -2.84 -5.02 16.79
CA ARG A 83 -2.33 -3.67 16.56
C ARG A 83 -1.47 -3.56 15.31
N LEU A 84 -0.85 -4.66 14.86
CA LEU A 84 -0.14 -4.69 13.59
C LEU A 84 -1.10 -4.48 12.40
N VAL A 85 -2.37 -4.87 12.56
CA VAL A 85 -3.42 -4.70 11.56
C VAL A 85 -4.17 -3.40 11.76
N THR A 86 -4.64 -3.14 12.99
CA THR A 86 -5.55 -2.00 13.27
C THR A 86 -4.88 -0.66 13.07
N SER A 87 -3.59 -0.54 13.41
CA SER A 87 -2.83 0.69 13.22
C SER A 87 -2.65 1.10 11.76
N VAL A 88 -2.81 0.18 10.80
CA VAL A 88 -2.82 0.49 9.35
C VAL A 88 -3.99 1.39 8.97
N PHE A 89 -5.08 1.37 9.73
CA PHE A 89 -6.31 2.13 9.48
C PHE A 89 -6.45 3.36 10.37
N LEU A 90 -5.51 3.60 11.27
CA LEU A 90 -5.51 4.71 12.21
C LEU A 90 -4.60 5.83 11.71
N HIS A 91 -4.93 7.10 11.99
CA HIS A 91 -4.12 8.24 11.58
C HIS A 91 -3.94 9.25 12.72
N PHE A 92 -2.77 9.89 12.75
CA PHE A 92 -2.47 10.99 13.68
C PHE A 92 -2.93 12.33 13.07
N GLY A 93 -4.23 12.56 13.07
CA GLY A 93 -4.86 13.80 12.59
C GLY A 93 -5.31 13.76 11.13
N TRP A 94 -6.02 14.83 10.75
CA TRP A 94 -6.71 14.95 9.47
C TRP A 94 -5.76 15.14 8.28
N ASP A 95 -4.67 15.88 8.45
CA ASP A 95 -3.69 16.12 7.38
C ASP A 95 -2.99 14.81 6.98
N HIS A 96 -2.63 13.99 7.99
CA HIS A 96 -2.04 12.68 7.78
C HIS A 96 -3.02 11.75 7.05
N LEU A 97 -4.29 11.71 7.48
CA LEU A 97 -5.34 10.96 6.78
C LEU A 97 -5.51 11.43 5.35
N PHE A 98 -5.68 12.74 5.14
CA PHE A 98 -5.95 13.32 3.84
C PHE A 98 -4.87 12.97 2.81
N ASN A 99 -3.60 13.15 3.18
CA ASN A 99 -2.46 12.82 2.33
C ASN A 99 -2.44 11.32 1.97
N ASN A 100 -2.67 10.43 2.95
CA ASN A 100 -2.75 9.00 2.69
C ASN A 100 -3.91 8.65 1.75
N MET A 101 -5.09 9.22 1.96
CA MET A 101 -6.27 8.92 1.14
C MET A 101 -6.12 9.41 -0.30
N LEU A 102 -5.49 10.56 -0.53
CA LEU A 102 -5.19 11.03 -1.89
C LEU A 102 -4.30 10.04 -2.64
N VAL A 103 -3.21 9.61 -2.01
CA VAL A 103 -2.28 8.65 -2.63
C VAL A 103 -2.93 7.28 -2.81
N LEU A 104 -3.71 6.82 -1.83
CA LEU A 104 -4.45 5.55 -1.91
C LEU A 104 -5.49 5.57 -3.04
N LEU A 105 -6.24 6.66 -3.19
CA LEU A 105 -7.20 6.81 -4.29
C LEU A 105 -6.52 6.70 -5.65
N TYR A 106 -5.34 7.31 -5.81
CA TYR A 106 -4.62 7.30 -7.08
C TYR A 106 -3.93 5.96 -7.34
N LEU A 107 -2.99 5.56 -6.47
CA LEU A 107 -2.20 4.34 -6.65
C LEU A 107 -3.02 3.06 -6.41
N GLY A 108 -3.90 3.09 -5.41
CA GLY A 108 -4.77 1.96 -5.09
C GLY A 108 -5.74 1.65 -6.23
N ALA A 109 -6.37 2.69 -6.79
CA ALA A 109 -7.26 2.49 -7.93
C ALA A 109 -6.53 1.91 -9.15
N LEU A 110 -5.31 2.34 -9.41
CA LEU A 110 -4.49 1.78 -10.49
C LEU A 110 -4.12 0.33 -10.21
N ALA A 111 -3.61 0.03 -9.02
CA ALA A 111 -3.22 -1.32 -8.63
C ALA A 111 -4.40 -2.30 -8.60
N GLU A 112 -5.57 -1.87 -8.08
CA GLU A 112 -6.77 -2.71 -8.06
C GLU A 112 -7.28 -3.01 -9.48
N ARG A 113 -7.24 -2.05 -10.41
CA ARG A 113 -7.57 -2.29 -11.82
C ARG A 113 -6.60 -3.28 -12.46
N CYS A 114 -5.31 -3.22 -12.12
CA CYS A 114 -4.29 -4.12 -12.64
C CYS A 114 -4.46 -5.55 -12.14
N LEU A 115 -4.60 -5.73 -10.83
CA LEU A 115 -4.50 -7.03 -10.18
C LEU A 115 -5.85 -7.70 -9.88
N GLY A 116 -6.92 -6.93 -9.85
CA GLY A 116 -8.19 -7.33 -9.27
C GLY A 116 -8.23 -7.14 -7.75
N LYS A 117 -9.44 -7.09 -7.23
CA LYS A 117 -9.73 -6.69 -5.86
C LYS A 117 -9.02 -7.52 -4.78
N TRP A 118 -8.97 -8.86 -4.93
CA TRP A 118 -8.44 -9.73 -3.89
C TRP A 118 -6.91 -9.70 -3.81
N ARG A 119 -6.21 -9.65 -4.96
CA ARG A 119 -4.75 -9.52 -4.99
C ARG A 119 -4.32 -8.15 -4.48
N PHE A 120 -5.02 -7.10 -4.88
CA PHE A 120 -4.79 -5.75 -4.38
C PHE A 120 -4.94 -5.68 -2.86
N LEU A 121 -6.07 -6.16 -2.31
CA LEU A 121 -6.31 -6.18 -0.86
C LEU A 121 -5.24 -6.99 -0.12
N GLY A 122 -4.86 -8.15 -0.66
CA GLY A 122 -3.80 -8.98 -0.09
C GLY A 122 -2.47 -8.25 0.00
N VAL A 123 -2.03 -7.59 -1.10
CA VAL A 123 -0.77 -6.82 -1.10
C VAL A 123 -0.85 -5.65 -0.12
N TYR A 124 -1.97 -4.91 -0.09
CA TYR A 124 -2.19 -3.80 0.84
C TYR A 124 -2.01 -4.26 2.30
N LEU A 125 -2.70 -5.33 2.71
CA LEU A 125 -2.65 -5.82 4.08
C LEU A 125 -1.28 -6.42 4.44
N ILE A 126 -0.71 -7.27 3.59
CA ILE A 126 0.59 -7.90 3.85
C ILE A 126 1.68 -6.83 3.97
N SER A 127 1.68 -5.82 3.09
CA SER A 127 2.65 -4.72 3.14
C SER A 127 2.48 -3.87 4.40
N GLY A 128 1.24 -3.52 4.78
CA GLY A 128 0.98 -2.72 5.98
C GLY A 128 1.35 -3.45 7.27
N ILE A 129 0.96 -4.72 7.40
CA ILE A 129 1.30 -5.56 8.56
C ILE A 129 2.81 -5.78 8.64
N GLY A 130 3.46 -6.10 7.52
CA GLY A 130 4.91 -6.32 7.47
C GLY A 130 5.70 -5.05 7.77
N ALA A 131 5.23 -3.88 7.30
CA ALA A 131 5.80 -2.57 7.62
C ALA A 131 5.72 -2.28 9.13
N ASN A 132 4.58 -2.56 9.76
CA ASN A 132 4.40 -2.40 11.21
C ASN A 132 5.29 -3.37 12.01
N ALA A 133 5.39 -4.64 11.59
CA ALA A 133 6.29 -5.60 12.22
C ALA A 133 7.77 -5.17 12.12
N ALA A 134 8.18 -4.66 10.96
CA ALA A 134 9.52 -4.12 10.77
C ALA A 134 9.77 -2.87 11.64
N SER A 135 8.75 -2.03 11.83
CA SER A 135 8.84 -0.87 12.72
C SER A 135 9.06 -1.28 14.17
N VAL A 136 8.35 -2.32 14.64
CA VAL A 136 8.61 -2.88 15.99
C VAL A 136 10.07 -3.32 16.10
N TRP A 137 10.54 -4.11 15.16
CA TRP A 137 11.93 -4.58 15.16
C TRP A 137 12.92 -3.40 15.15
N TRP A 138 12.71 -2.40 14.29
CA TRP A 138 13.58 -1.24 14.15
C TRP A 138 13.67 -0.43 15.42
N TYR A 139 12.55 0.01 15.99
CA TYR A 139 12.53 0.86 17.18
C TYR A 139 13.03 0.15 18.44
N VAL A 140 12.78 -1.16 18.57
CA VAL A 140 13.37 -1.98 19.64
C VAL A 140 14.89 -1.98 19.56
N HIS A 141 15.47 -2.12 18.35
CA HIS A 141 16.93 -2.10 18.18
C HIS A 141 17.54 -0.71 18.38
N GLN A 142 16.78 0.36 18.14
CA GLN A 142 17.19 1.73 18.46
C GLN A 142 17.04 2.08 19.95
N GLY A 143 16.39 1.23 20.74
CA GLY A 143 16.06 1.51 22.14
C GLY A 143 14.94 2.53 22.32
N ASP A 144 14.22 2.90 21.25
CA ASP A 144 13.14 3.89 21.28
C ASP A 144 11.78 3.22 21.46
N LEU A 145 11.46 2.91 22.72
CA LEU A 145 10.23 2.24 23.10
C LEU A 145 9.03 3.18 23.29
N LEU A 146 9.24 4.50 23.24
CA LEU A 146 8.17 5.48 23.43
C LEU A 146 7.41 5.78 22.14
N VAL A 147 7.93 5.33 21.01
CA VAL A 147 7.31 5.57 19.70
C VAL A 147 5.96 4.87 19.60
N ALA A 148 5.00 5.60 19.06
CA ALA A 148 3.73 5.08 18.58
C ALA A 148 3.68 5.20 17.05
N THR A 149 3.18 4.19 16.36
CA THR A 149 3.05 4.19 14.90
C THR A 149 1.61 3.87 14.48
N ALA A 150 1.15 4.61 13.48
CA ALA A 150 -0.16 4.43 12.85
C ALA A 150 -0.12 5.05 11.44
N GLY A 151 -0.96 4.56 10.55
CA GLY A 151 -1.14 5.09 9.20
C GLY A 151 -1.18 4.02 8.13
N ALA A 152 -1.91 4.32 7.07
CA ALA A 152 -1.98 3.49 5.87
C ALA A 152 -0.69 3.53 5.03
N SER A 153 0.25 4.42 5.36
CA SER A 153 1.41 4.73 4.52
C SER A 153 2.30 3.53 4.20
N GLY A 154 2.56 2.64 5.17
CA GLY A 154 3.32 1.40 4.92
C GLY A 154 2.66 0.50 3.87
N ALA A 155 1.34 0.36 3.90
CA ALA A 155 0.57 -0.37 2.90
C ALA A 155 0.57 0.36 1.54
N ILE A 156 0.44 1.69 1.53
CA ILE A 156 0.48 2.52 0.32
C ILE A 156 1.85 2.43 -0.35
N PHE A 157 2.94 2.47 0.42
CA PHE A 157 4.28 2.23 -0.12
C PHE A 157 4.43 0.80 -0.66
N GLY A 158 3.75 -0.18 -0.06
CA GLY A 158 3.64 -1.52 -0.64
C GLY A 158 2.97 -1.52 -2.02
N ILE A 159 1.89 -0.78 -2.18
CA ILE A 159 1.25 -0.59 -3.50
C ILE A 159 2.18 0.14 -4.47
N ALA A 160 2.92 1.15 -4.02
CA ALA A 160 3.91 1.83 -4.85
C ALA A 160 5.03 0.89 -5.30
N GLY A 161 5.56 0.05 -4.40
CA GLY A 161 6.56 -0.98 -4.72
C GLY A 161 6.05 -2.02 -5.71
N LEU A 162 4.80 -2.48 -5.56
CA LEU A 162 4.13 -3.34 -6.51
C LEU A 162 4.03 -2.69 -7.90
N LEU A 163 3.57 -1.44 -7.98
CA LEU A 163 3.48 -0.70 -9.24
C LEU A 163 4.85 -0.46 -9.85
N LEU A 164 5.88 -0.21 -9.03
CA LEU A 164 7.27 -0.11 -9.47
C LEU A 164 7.73 -1.41 -10.16
N CYS A 165 7.44 -2.56 -9.57
CA CYS A 165 7.71 -3.86 -10.19
C CYS A 165 7.00 -3.99 -11.56
N ILE A 166 5.71 -3.65 -11.62
CA ILE A 166 4.93 -3.71 -12.86
C ILE A 166 5.51 -2.78 -13.93
N VAL A 167 5.82 -1.53 -13.57
CA VAL A 167 6.37 -0.54 -14.50
C VAL A 167 7.75 -0.97 -15.04
N LEU A 168 8.62 -1.51 -14.18
CA LEU A 168 9.93 -2.04 -14.60
C LEU A 168 9.77 -3.17 -15.61
N LEU A 169 8.86 -4.11 -15.36
CA LEU A 169 8.56 -5.21 -16.26
C LEU A 169 7.84 -4.76 -17.55
N SER A 170 7.25 -3.55 -17.56
CA SER A 170 6.56 -2.94 -18.69
C SER A 170 7.41 -1.89 -19.44
N LYS A 171 8.75 -2.02 -19.42
CA LYS A 171 9.70 -1.13 -20.13
C LYS A 171 9.62 0.34 -19.68
N GLY A 172 9.32 0.59 -18.41
CA GLY A 172 9.44 1.90 -17.77
C GLY A 172 8.18 2.76 -17.74
N HIS A 173 7.06 2.27 -18.26
CA HIS A 173 5.75 2.93 -18.12
C HIS A 173 4.61 1.92 -18.17
N PHE A 174 3.55 2.22 -17.47
CA PHE A 174 2.34 1.40 -17.42
C PHE A 174 1.11 2.29 -17.27
N GLU A 175 0.17 2.22 -18.23
CA GLU A 175 -0.97 3.12 -18.35
C GLU A 175 -0.54 4.60 -18.27
N GLU A 176 -1.04 5.34 -17.28
CA GLU A 176 -0.74 6.76 -17.07
C GLU A 176 0.49 7.00 -16.16
N ILE A 177 1.08 5.93 -15.59
CA ILE A 177 2.23 6.03 -14.69
C ILE A 177 3.53 5.63 -15.38
N THR A 178 4.53 6.47 -15.23
CA THR A 178 5.91 6.21 -15.65
C THR A 178 6.79 5.84 -14.46
N LEU A 179 7.88 5.12 -14.74
CA LEU A 179 8.92 4.82 -13.74
C LEU A 179 9.43 6.10 -13.05
N ARG A 180 9.64 7.16 -13.82
CA ARG A 180 10.11 8.46 -13.32
C ARG A 180 9.14 9.07 -12.30
N GLN A 181 7.85 9.05 -12.58
CA GLN A 181 6.82 9.58 -11.67
C GLN A 181 6.75 8.79 -10.36
N LEU A 182 6.79 7.45 -10.43
CA LEU A 182 6.79 6.61 -9.23
C LEU A 182 8.03 6.83 -8.37
N ILE A 183 9.22 6.81 -8.97
CA ILE A 183 10.48 7.04 -8.25
C ILE A 183 10.48 8.43 -7.62
N PHE A 184 10.08 9.46 -8.37
CA PHE A 184 10.01 10.83 -7.85
C PHE A 184 9.06 10.93 -6.66
N MET A 185 7.86 10.35 -6.76
CA MET A 185 6.86 10.38 -5.67
C MET A 185 7.38 9.64 -4.42
N MET A 186 7.94 8.43 -4.60
CA MET A 186 8.49 7.66 -3.49
C MET A 186 9.67 8.38 -2.83
N PHE A 187 10.59 8.91 -3.65
CA PHE A 187 11.75 9.67 -3.15
C PHE A 187 11.32 10.92 -2.40
N PHE A 188 10.41 11.72 -2.96
CA PHE A 188 9.93 12.94 -2.35
C PHE A 188 9.25 12.69 -1.00
N THR A 189 8.42 11.63 -0.91
CA THR A 189 7.76 11.25 0.34
C THR A 189 8.75 10.78 1.40
N LEU A 190 9.76 9.98 1.01
CA LEU A 190 10.82 9.54 1.91
C LEU A 190 11.69 10.72 2.38
N TYR A 191 12.05 11.63 1.46
CA TYR A 191 12.82 12.82 1.80
C TYR A 191 12.10 13.70 2.83
N HIS A 192 10.81 13.97 2.62
CA HIS A 192 9.97 14.67 3.61
C HIS A 192 9.93 13.93 4.94
N GLY A 193 9.81 12.60 4.90
CA GLY A 193 9.81 11.78 6.11
C GLY A 193 11.14 11.80 6.88
N PHE A 194 12.27 12.08 6.24
CA PHE A 194 13.55 12.31 6.94
C PHE A 194 13.68 13.74 7.47
N ALA A 195 13.00 14.70 6.83
CA ALA A 195 13.05 16.11 7.24
C ALA A 195 12.08 16.40 8.40
N GLU A 196 11.01 15.65 8.54
CA GLU A 196 9.99 15.83 9.57
C GLU A 196 10.12 14.78 10.69
N SER A 197 10.03 15.23 11.93
CA SER A 197 9.97 14.33 13.09
C SER A 197 8.65 13.56 13.12
N GLY A 198 8.70 12.26 13.43
CA GLY A 198 7.51 11.43 13.59
C GLY A 198 7.09 10.62 12.37
N VAL A 199 7.79 10.72 11.24
CA VAL A 199 7.56 9.89 10.06
C VAL A 199 8.34 8.56 10.16
N ASN A 200 7.62 7.45 10.00
CA ASN A 200 8.21 6.11 10.08
C ASN A 200 8.76 5.64 8.71
N ASN A 201 9.95 6.13 8.34
CA ASN A 201 10.58 5.75 7.08
C ASN A 201 10.94 4.26 6.98
N CYS A 202 11.17 3.58 8.11
CA CYS A 202 11.36 2.12 8.11
C CYS A 202 10.12 1.42 7.56
N ALA A 203 8.93 1.81 8.02
CA ALA A 203 7.67 1.27 7.51
C ALA A 203 7.49 1.51 6.00
N HIS A 204 7.86 2.70 5.51
CA HIS A 204 7.76 3.04 4.08
C HIS A 204 8.67 2.17 3.22
N ILE A 205 9.94 2.04 3.60
CA ILE A 205 10.93 1.26 2.86
C ILE A 205 10.55 -0.23 2.86
N VAL A 206 10.25 -0.79 4.02
CA VAL A 206 9.89 -2.20 4.12
C VAL A 206 8.57 -2.49 3.43
N GLY A 207 7.58 -1.62 3.56
CA GLY A 207 6.33 -1.72 2.81
C GLY A 207 6.57 -1.80 1.30
N ALA A 208 7.40 -0.89 0.75
CA ALA A 208 7.74 -0.88 -0.67
C ALA A 208 8.46 -2.17 -1.12
N ILE A 209 9.40 -2.68 -0.32
CA ILE A 209 10.10 -3.93 -0.61
C ILE A 209 9.11 -5.11 -0.65
N ILE A 210 8.23 -5.21 0.35
CA ILE A 210 7.21 -6.28 0.40
C ILE A 210 6.30 -6.23 -0.82
N GLY A 211 5.81 -5.04 -1.17
CA GLY A 211 4.96 -4.87 -2.35
C GLY A 211 5.66 -5.23 -3.66
N PHE A 212 6.93 -4.87 -3.80
CA PHE A 212 7.75 -5.23 -4.95
C PHE A 212 7.92 -6.74 -5.07
N VAL A 213 8.23 -7.43 -3.97
CA VAL A 213 8.35 -8.91 -3.92
C VAL A 213 7.01 -9.58 -4.25
N CYS A 214 5.91 -9.06 -3.70
CA CYS A 214 4.57 -9.53 -4.06
C CYS A 214 4.31 -9.38 -5.58
N GLY A 215 4.77 -8.29 -6.19
CA GLY A 215 4.69 -8.05 -7.63
C GLY A 215 5.39 -9.14 -8.43
N ILE A 216 6.61 -9.52 -8.04
CA ILE A 216 7.37 -10.62 -8.67
C ILE A 216 6.61 -11.95 -8.52
N ILE A 217 6.13 -12.27 -7.31
CA ILE A 217 5.42 -13.52 -7.04
C ILE A 217 4.16 -13.63 -7.90
N ILE A 218 3.35 -12.57 -7.92
CA ILE A 218 2.11 -12.52 -8.72
C ILE A 218 2.43 -12.71 -10.20
N PHE A 219 3.47 -12.05 -10.69
CA PHE A 219 3.92 -12.22 -12.07
C PHE A 219 4.31 -13.67 -12.40
N CYS A 220 5.14 -14.29 -11.56
CA CYS A 220 5.56 -15.68 -11.76
C CYS A 220 4.36 -16.66 -11.76
N GLN A 221 3.37 -16.42 -10.86
CA GLN A 221 2.15 -17.23 -10.84
C GLN A 221 1.31 -17.07 -12.11
N MET A 222 1.14 -15.82 -12.59
CA MET A 222 0.40 -15.56 -13.82
C MET A 222 1.06 -16.24 -15.04
N LYS A 223 2.41 -16.20 -15.12
CA LYS A 223 3.17 -16.88 -16.18
C LYS A 223 2.98 -18.40 -16.14
N LYS A 224 3.03 -19.00 -14.94
CA LYS A 224 2.83 -20.43 -14.75
C LYS A 224 1.42 -20.87 -15.18
N ASN A 225 0.38 -20.18 -14.70
CA ASN A 225 -1.01 -20.49 -15.04
C ASN A 225 -1.26 -20.46 -16.56
N ARG A 226 -0.62 -19.51 -17.26
CA ARG A 226 -0.71 -19.43 -18.72
C ARG A 226 -0.03 -20.59 -19.41
N ALA A 227 1.14 -21.03 -18.93
CA ALA A 227 1.84 -22.19 -19.50
C ALA A 227 1.04 -23.50 -19.33
N GLU A 228 0.21 -23.57 -18.27
CA GLU A 228 -0.67 -24.72 -17.96
C GLU A 228 -2.07 -24.61 -18.61
N GLY A 229 -2.34 -23.56 -19.39
CA GLY A 229 -3.63 -23.36 -20.08
C GLY A 229 -4.80 -23.04 -19.13
N ARG A 230 -4.51 -22.57 -17.92
CA ARG A 230 -5.49 -22.18 -16.90
C ARG A 230 -5.76 -20.67 -16.89
#